data_24850ff6c4ebbf9ba6c50ef5f1aefc99
#
_entry.id   24850ff6c4ebbf9ba6c50ef5f1aefc99
#
_cell.length_a   1.000
_cell.length_b   1.000
_cell.length_c   1.000
_cell.angle_alpha   90.00
_cell.angle_beta   90.00
_cell.angle_gamma   90.00
#
_symmetry.space_group_name_H-M   'P 1'
#
loop_
_entity.id
_entity.type
_entity.pdbx_description
1 polymer ?
#
loop_
_entity_poly.entity_id
_entity_poly.type
_entity_poly.pdbx_seq_one_letter_code
_entity_poly.pdbx_strand_id
1 'polypeptide(L)'
;EIVLGIFLIIGHARKLTSWTFLLIVGFFTFLTGFTYLTGYVGDGATFFNFSSWGPYIETNMKVTDCGCFGDFLKLVPLTSFKKDLFLLIPAIYFIWKNKDFHELFAINTQRIIGVVSIVGLFLYCFSNYVWDIPENDFRPFREGVNIRETKDAEVEALINVRTLGVELTNRADENQIVELGYADYLKVYKQYPEKEWVINYIKEEPAVAQTKISEFEISSLQGDDVTQELVSDPNYSFMIVSYKLKYDVSQTTKTVTDTLYTVDTVVIYDPVARTEEVQIVRAANGTEQREVATNVYDFDEDQVAAYLDVVNPMLAQAEKDGYKASAVVKYDSDVMINDFRHETQSAYPFHVADDILLKTIVRSNPGIVLLKNGEIIKKWHYKKLPSYEEIKERYLK
;
A
#
# COMPACT_ATOMS: atom_id res chain seq x y z
N GLU A 1 -5.19 -20.45 11.79
CA GLU A 1 -6.38 -21.12 11.20
C GLU A 1 -6.06 -22.52 10.71
N ILE A 2 -5.01 -22.74 9.90
CA ILE A 2 -4.65 -24.07 9.36
C ILE A 2 -4.41 -25.09 10.48
N VAL A 3 -3.61 -24.76 11.50
CA VAL A 3 -3.36 -25.64 12.67
C VAL A 3 -4.66 -25.99 13.38
N LEU A 4 -5.55 -25.01 13.55
CA LEU A 4 -6.86 -25.23 14.16
C LEU A 4 -7.73 -26.17 13.33
N GLY A 5 -7.73 -26.03 12.01
CA GLY A 5 -8.39 -26.96 11.08
C GLY A 5 -7.85 -28.38 11.21
N ILE A 6 -6.53 -28.54 11.28
CA ILE A 6 -5.90 -29.86 11.50
C ILE A 6 -6.35 -30.43 12.84
N PHE A 7 -6.40 -29.66 13.93
CA PHE A 7 -6.82 -30.11 15.25
C PHE A 7 -8.30 -30.51 15.29
N LEU A 8 -9.17 -29.79 14.56
CA LEU A 8 -10.57 -30.17 14.40
C LEU A 8 -10.71 -31.51 13.67
N ILE A 9 -9.92 -31.72 12.60
CA ILE A 9 -9.97 -32.97 11.82
C ILE A 9 -9.49 -34.16 12.63
N ILE A 10 -8.39 -34.05 13.36
CA ILE A 10 -7.83 -35.17 14.15
C ILE A 10 -8.50 -35.37 15.51
N GLY A 11 -9.35 -34.44 15.93
CA GLY A 11 -10.01 -34.45 17.24
C GLY A 11 -9.07 -34.15 18.41
N HIS A 12 -7.97 -33.35 18.19
CA HIS A 12 -7.01 -33.02 19.22
C HIS A 12 -7.54 -31.98 20.19
N ALA A 13 -7.34 -32.21 21.50
CA ALA A 13 -7.71 -31.26 22.56
C ALA A 13 -9.12 -30.63 22.35
N ARG A 14 -10.10 -31.43 22.01
CA ARG A 14 -11.46 -31.09 21.52
C ARG A 14 -12.07 -29.88 22.18
N LYS A 15 -12.05 -29.81 23.52
CA LYS A 15 -12.62 -28.67 24.26
C LYS A 15 -11.87 -27.33 23.93
N LEU A 16 -10.54 -27.36 24.00
CA LEU A 16 -9.71 -26.18 23.72
C LEU A 16 -9.88 -25.77 22.26
N THR A 17 -9.79 -26.69 21.33
CA THR A 17 -9.91 -26.45 19.88
C THR A 17 -11.28 -25.87 19.54
N SER A 18 -12.37 -26.38 20.09
CA SER A 18 -13.74 -25.88 19.86
C SER A 18 -13.91 -24.44 20.39
N TRP A 19 -13.40 -24.16 21.62
CA TRP A 19 -13.44 -22.80 22.16
C TRP A 19 -12.60 -21.82 21.36
N THR A 20 -11.38 -22.22 20.97
CA THR A 20 -10.52 -21.37 20.14
C THR A 20 -11.16 -21.08 18.79
N PHE A 21 -11.79 -22.08 18.17
CA PHE A 21 -12.53 -21.91 16.92
C PHE A 21 -13.68 -20.91 17.07
N LEU A 22 -14.51 -21.07 18.12
CA LEU A 22 -15.60 -20.11 18.37
C LEU A 22 -15.08 -18.69 18.62
N LEU A 23 -14.01 -18.53 19.41
CA LEU A 23 -13.45 -17.21 19.71
C LEU A 23 -12.92 -16.52 18.43
N ILE A 24 -12.23 -17.26 17.57
CA ILE A 24 -11.70 -16.72 16.31
C ILE A 24 -12.86 -16.36 15.37
N VAL A 25 -13.81 -17.25 15.14
CA VAL A 25 -14.96 -16.99 14.27
C VAL A 25 -15.80 -15.83 14.83
N GLY A 26 -16.06 -15.80 16.14
CA GLY A 26 -16.80 -14.73 16.79
C GLY A 26 -16.10 -13.37 16.66
N PHE A 27 -14.79 -13.33 16.84
CA PHE A 27 -14.00 -12.11 16.63
C PHE A 27 -14.11 -11.60 15.18
N PHE A 28 -13.93 -12.49 14.19
CA PHE A 28 -14.05 -12.07 12.79
C PHE A 28 -15.49 -11.71 12.41
N THR A 29 -16.50 -12.41 12.93
CA THR A 29 -17.91 -12.04 12.74
C THR A 29 -18.17 -10.62 13.26
N PHE A 30 -17.67 -10.31 14.46
CA PHE A 30 -17.77 -8.96 14.99
C PHE A 30 -17.06 -7.92 14.12
N LEU A 31 -15.83 -8.21 13.71
CA LEU A 31 -15.01 -7.31 12.89
C LEU A 31 -15.65 -7.04 11.51
N THR A 32 -16.06 -8.10 10.80
CA THR A 32 -16.70 -7.97 9.48
C THR A 32 -18.06 -7.31 9.57
N GLY A 33 -18.83 -7.61 10.61
CA GLY A 33 -20.10 -6.93 10.90
C GLY A 33 -19.91 -5.45 11.22
N PHE A 34 -18.92 -5.11 12.06
CA PHE A 34 -18.56 -3.72 12.34
C PHE A 34 -18.18 -2.98 11.04
N THR A 35 -17.30 -3.56 10.22
CA THR A 35 -16.88 -2.95 8.94
C THR A 35 -18.08 -2.70 8.03
N TYR A 36 -18.97 -3.67 7.86
CA TYR A 36 -20.19 -3.51 7.08
C TYR A 36 -21.09 -2.40 7.61
N LEU A 37 -21.28 -2.34 8.94
CA LEU A 37 -22.13 -1.33 9.57
C LEU A 37 -21.56 0.10 9.46
N THR A 38 -20.24 0.27 9.20
CA THR A 38 -19.70 1.61 8.93
C THR A 38 -20.28 2.22 7.65
N GLY A 39 -20.80 1.43 6.72
CA GLY A 39 -21.53 1.93 5.54
C GLY A 39 -22.75 2.78 5.86
N TYR A 40 -23.32 2.66 7.06
CA TYR A 40 -24.43 3.53 7.54
C TYR A 40 -23.93 4.81 8.23
N VAL A 41 -22.65 4.98 8.47
CA VAL A 41 -22.06 6.10 9.22
C VAL A 41 -21.53 7.13 8.24
N GLY A 42 -22.28 8.20 8.00
CA GLY A 42 -21.87 9.28 7.11
C GLY A 42 -20.74 10.15 7.68
N ASP A 43 -20.21 11.04 6.85
CA ASP A 43 -19.14 11.97 7.22
C ASP A 43 -19.55 12.84 8.42
N GLY A 44 -18.64 12.90 9.41
CA GLY A 44 -18.86 13.66 10.66
C GLY A 44 -19.71 12.96 11.71
N ALA A 45 -20.29 11.79 11.42
CA ALA A 45 -21.00 10.97 12.39
C ALA A 45 -20.03 10.03 13.14
N THR A 46 -20.38 9.66 14.38
CA THR A 46 -19.62 8.66 15.15
C THR A 46 -20.38 7.34 15.16
N PHE A 47 -19.66 6.22 15.03
CA PHE A 47 -20.25 4.88 14.98
C PHE A 47 -21.20 4.57 16.15
N PHE A 48 -20.88 5.03 17.35
CA PHE A 48 -21.69 4.77 18.55
C PHE A 48 -22.90 5.68 18.72
N ASN A 49 -23.08 6.66 17.85
CA ASN A 49 -24.28 7.51 17.83
C ASN A 49 -25.28 6.99 16.79
N PHE A 50 -26.01 5.93 17.14
CA PHE A 50 -26.96 5.27 16.24
C PHE A 50 -28.07 6.19 15.71
N SER A 51 -28.37 7.30 16.41
CA SER A 51 -29.36 8.28 15.94
C SER A 51 -28.88 9.16 14.79
N SER A 52 -27.58 9.16 14.52
CA SER A 52 -26.96 9.90 13.39
C SER A 52 -26.62 9.01 12.19
N TRP A 53 -27.00 7.73 12.23
CA TRP A 53 -26.82 6.84 11.10
C TRP A 53 -27.75 7.23 9.96
N GLY A 54 -27.27 7.16 8.74
CA GLY A 54 -28.02 7.42 7.52
C GLY A 54 -28.26 6.14 6.72
N PRO A 55 -28.74 6.25 5.48
CA PRO A 55 -28.83 5.12 4.56
C PRO A 55 -27.45 4.52 4.29
N TYR A 56 -27.44 3.22 3.97
CA TYR A 56 -26.21 2.53 3.61
C TYR A 56 -25.62 3.11 2.33
N ILE A 57 -24.37 3.55 2.42
CA ILE A 57 -23.58 4.04 1.28
C ILE A 57 -22.24 3.33 1.30
N GLU A 58 -21.91 2.63 0.24
CA GLU A 58 -20.70 1.83 0.17
C GLU A 58 -19.41 2.65 0.38
N THR A 59 -19.38 3.88 -0.12
CA THR A 59 -18.25 4.80 0.02
C THR A 59 -18.02 5.29 1.45
N ASN A 60 -18.99 5.13 2.37
CA ASN A 60 -18.81 5.42 3.78
C ASN A 60 -17.94 4.36 4.48
N MET A 61 -17.84 3.17 3.91
CA MET A 61 -16.97 2.13 4.46
C MET A 61 -15.51 2.52 4.29
N LYS A 62 -14.76 2.53 5.39
CA LYS A 62 -13.31 2.79 5.37
C LYS A 62 -12.51 1.64 4.75
N VAL A 63 -13.11 0.45 4.66
CA VAL A 63 -12.51 -0.76 4.09
C VAL A 63 -13.55 -1.38 3.19
N THR A 64 -13.30 -1.40 1.90
CA THR A 64 -14.21 -1.88 0.86
C THR A 64 -14.06 -3.37 0.57
N ASP A 65 -12.95 -3.98 0.96
CA ASP A 65 -12.69 -5.41 0.81
C ASP A 65 -12.19 -6.05 2.11
N CYS A 66 -12.51 -7.33 2.29
CA CYS A 66 -12.03 -8.13 3.40
C CYS A 66 -10.74 -8.84 3.00
N GLY A 67 -9.64 -8.53 3.71
CA GLY A 67 -8.34 -9.18 3.52
C GLY A 67 -8.23 -10.62 4.02
N CYS A 68 -9.34 -11.31 4.34
CA CYS A 68 -9.32 -12.65 4.92
C CYS A 68 -8.62 -13.71 4.04
N PHE A 69 -8.67 -13.53 2.73
CA PHE A 69 -8.03 -14.38 1.73
C PHE A 69 -6.85 -13.68 1.03
N GLY A 70 -6.39 -12.55 1.58
CA GLY A 70 -5.36 -11.73 0.97
C GLY A 70 -5.76 -11.25 -0.43
N ASP A 71 -4.79 -11.14 -1.32
CA ASP A 71 -5.02 -10.70 -2.70
C ASP A 71 -5.56 -11.81 -3.62
N PHE A 72 -5.66 -13.06 -3.12
CA PHE A 72 -6.20 -14.19 -3.90
C PHE A 72 -7.70 -14.07 -4.15
N LEU A 73 -8.47 -13.64 -3.15
CA LEU A 73 -9.92 -13.49 -3.25
C LEU A 73 -10.38 -12.30 -2.40
N LYS A 74 -10.80 -11.25 -3.05
CA LYS A 74 -11.36 -10.06 -2.40
C LYS A 74 -12.86 -10.26 -2.21
N LEU A 75 -13.30 -10.25 -0.96
CA LEU A 75 -14.70 -10.35 -0.60
C LEU A 75 -15.18 -9.01 -0.04
N VAL A 76 -16.34 -8.55 -0.49
CA VAL A 76 -16.99 -7.38 0.12
C VAL A 76 -17.39 -7.68 1.57
N PRO A 77 -17.37 -6.70 2.48
CA PRO A 77 -17.61 -6.90 3.91
C PRO A 77 -18.91 -7.63 4.24
N LEU A 78 -19.99 -7.36 3.54
CA LEU A 78 -21.28 -8.05 3.72
C LEU A 78 -21.18 -9.54 3.43
N THR A 79 -20.50 -9.95 2.36
CA THR A 79 -20.33 -11.36 1.99
C THR A 79 -19.48 -12.07 3.04
N SER A 80 -18.40 -11.42 3.51
CA SER A 80 -17.56 -11.95 4.60
C SER A 80 -18.35 -12.10 5.91
N PHE A 81 -19.16 -11.10 6.26
CA PHE A 81 -20.00 -11.16 7.45
C PHE A 81 -21.02 -12.32 7.38
N LYS A 82 -21.71 -12.49 6.23
CA LYS A 82 -22.64 -13.62 6.03
C LYS A 82 -21.92 -14.98 6.14
N LYS A 83 -20.72 -15.10 5.56
CA LYS A 83 -19.88 -16.30 5.67
C LYS A 83 -19.54 -16.57 7.14
N ASP A 84 -19.14 -15.57 7.90
CA ASP A 84 -18.75 -15.72 9.31
C ASP A 84 -19.95 -16.08 10.19
N LEU A 85 -21.13 -15.49 9.94
CA LEU A 85 -22.39 -15.90 10.59
C LEU A 85 -22.71 -17.37 10.32
N PHE A 86 -22.51 -17.84 9.08
CA PHE A 86 -22.70 -19.25 8.73
C PHE A 86 -21.70 -20.15 9.50
N LEU A 87 -20.44 -19.71 9.64
CA LEU A 87 -19.42 -20.46 10.39
C LEU A 87 -19.66 -20.48 11.91
N LEU A 88 -20.40 -19.53 12.46
CA LEU A 88 -20.80 -19.57 13.89
C LEU A 88 -21.67 -20.79 14.22
N ILE A 89 -22.49 -21.25 13.29
CA ILE A 89 -23.36 -22.42 13.50
C ILE A 89 -22.53 -23.65 13.86
N PRO A 90 -21.60 -24.13 13.03
CA PRO A 90 -20.75 -25.25 13.41
C PRO A 90 -19.84 -24.97 14.61
N ALA A 91 -19.39 -23.68 14.79
CA ALA A 91 -18.57 -23.32 15.94
C ALA A 91 -19.31 -23.53 17.28
N ILE A 92 -20.58 -23.15 17.36
CA ILE A 92 -21.44 -23.36 18.53
C ILE A 92 -21.73 -24.88 18.69
N TYR A 93 -22.01 -25.56 17.59
CA TYR A 93 -22.26 -27.02 17.62
C TYR A 93 -21.03 -27.78 18.14
N PHE A 94 -19.81 -27.40 17.76
CA PHE A 94 -18.59 -28.04 18.25
C PHE A 94 -18.37 -27.86 19.75
N ILE A 95 -18.78 -26.74 20.34
CA ILE A 95 -18.72 -26.55 21.78
C ILE A 95 -19.76 -27.46 22.48
N TRP A 96 -21.00 -27.46 21.98
CA TRP A 96 -22.09 -28.23 22.59
C TRP A 96 -21.80 -29.72 22.56
N LYS A 97 -21.25 -30.21 21.44
CA LYS A 97 -20.99 -31.63 21.19
C LYS A 97 -19.51 -32.04 21.30
N ASN A 98 -18.67 -31.26 21.97
CA ASN A 98 -17.21 -31.50 21.99
C ASN A 98 -16.77 -32.88 22.52
N LYS A 99 -17.61 -33.52 23.33
CA LYS A 99 -17.34 -34.86 23.88
C LYS A 99 -17.68 -36.00 22.89
N ASP A 100 -18.56 -35.72 21.95
CA ASP A 100 -19.10 -36.74 21.01
C ASP A 100 -18.25 -36.83 19.74
N PHE A 101 -17.25 -35.94 19.58
CA PHE A 101 -16.37 -35.98 18.41
C PHE A 101 -15.37 -37.11 18.48
N HIS A 102 -15.02 -37.62 17.28
CA HIS A 102 -14.04 -38.70 17.10
C HIS A 102 -12.62 -38.24 17.49
N GLU A 103 -11.80 -39.19 17.79
CA GLU A 103 -10.34 -39.08 17.90
C GLU A 103 -9.73 -40.04 16.87
N LEU A 104 -9.15 -39.47 15.80
CA LEU A 104 -8.64 -40.27 14.69
C LEU A 104 -7.41 -41.11 15.08
N PHE A 105 -6.62 -40.63 16.05
CA PHE A 105 -5.33 -41.22 16.40
C PHE A 105 -5.15 -41.29 17.92
N ALA A 106 -4.23 -42.14 18.37
CA ALA A 106 -3.78 -42.14 19.75
C ALA A 106 -3.23 -40.74 20.15
N ILE A 107 -3.40 -40.38 21.41
CA ILE A 107 -3.05 -39.03 21.92
C ILE A 107 -1.60 -38.65 21.62
N ASN A 108 -0.66 -39.56 21.67
CA ASN A 108 0.75 -39.29 21.36
C ASN A 108 0.92 -38.96 19.86
N THR A 109 0.24 -39.69 18.99
CA THR A 109 0.25 -39.42 17.54
C THR A 109 -0.37 -38.07 17.23
N GLN A 110 -1.49 -37.71 17.88
CA GLN A 110 -2.11 -36.38 17.73
C GLN A 110 -1.16 -35.25 18.15
N ARG A 111 -0.43 -35.43 19.28
CA ARG A 111 0.58 -34.45 19.74
C ARG A 111 1.72 -34.30 18.73
N ILE A 112 2.22 -35.41 18.19
CA ILE A 112 3.29 -35.36 17.16
C ILE A 112 2.79 -34.64 15.91
N ILE A 113 1.61 -34.97 15.39
CA ILE A 113 1.01 -34.28 14.24
C ILE A 113 0.88 -32.77 14.53
N GLY A 114 0.39 -32.43 15.73
CA GLY A 114 0.24 -31.03 16.15
C GLY A 114 1.57 -30.26 16.15
N VAL A 115 2.59 -30.83 16.77
CA VAL A 115 3.92 -30.22 16.82
C VAL A 115 4.53 -30.08 15.42
N VAL A 116 4.48 -31.16 14.62
CA VAL A 116 5.01 -31.12 13.24
C VAL A 116 4.27 -30.11 12.38
N SER A 117 2.94 -30.00 12.51
CA SER A 117 2.15 -29.02 11.79
C SER A 117 2.51 -27.59 12.19
N ILE A 118 2.63 -27.31 13.49
CA ILE A 118 3.00 -25.98 13.99
C ILE A 118 4.40 -25.60 13.50
N VAL A 119 5.39 -26.48 13.72
CA VAL A 119 6.78 -26.21 13.32
C VAL A 119 6.90 -26.10 11.81
N GLY A 120 6.28 -27.02 11.06
CA GLY A 120 6.31 -27.01 9.60
C GLY A 120 5.69 -25.75 9.01
N LEU A 121 4.51 -25.32 9.49
CA LEU A 121 3.88 -24.10 9.04
C LEU A 121 4.66 -22.85 9.45
N PHE A 122 5.26 -22.85 10.64
CA PHE A 122 6.11 -21.75 11.09
C PHE A 122 7.34 -21.60 10.19
N LEU A 123 8.04 -22.69 9.91
CA LEU A 123 9.19 -22.71 8.99
C LEU A 123 8.78 -22.29 7.56
N TYR A 124 7.62 -22.76 7.09
CA TYR A 124 7.07 -22.34 5.80
C TYR A 124 6.81 -20.83 5.74
N CYS A 125 6.17 -20.27 6.78
CA CYS A 125 5.95 -18.83 6.86
C CYS A 125 7.27 -18.04 6.89
N PHE A 126 8.24 -18.51 7.67
CA PHE A 126 9.57 -17.87 7.71
C PHE A 126 10.25 -17.90 6.34
N SER A 127 10.22 -19.02 5.63
CA SER A 127 10.85 -19.13 4.32
C SER A 127 10.23 -18.23 3.28
N ASN A 128 8.90 -17.98 3.34
CA ASN A 128 8.15 -17.22 2.34
C ASN A 128 7.98 -15.72 2.66
N TYR A 129 8.21 -15.29 3.91
CA TYR A 129 7.89 -13.90 4.31
C TYR A 129 9.02 -13.17 5.03
N VAL A 130 10.00 -13.90 5.57
CA VAL A 130 11.12 -13.31 6.32
C VAL A 130 12.45 -13.49 5.58
N TRP A 131 12.62 -14.63 4.92
CA TRP A 131 13.86 -14.99 4.22
C TRP A 131 13.77 -14.88 2.71
N ASP A 132 12.55 -14.91 2.17
CA ASP A 132 12.28 -14.81 0.74
C ASP A 132 10.93 -14.12 0.48
N ILE A 133 10.62 -13.84 -0.79
CA ILE A 133 9.28 -13.45 -1.23
C ILE A 133 8.38 -14.68 -1.37
N PRO A 134 7.04 -14.54 -1.29
CA PRO A 134 6.13 -15.66 -1.51
C PRO A 134 6.32 -16.32 -2.87
N GLU A 135 6.38 -17.65 -2.90
CA GLU A 135 6.51 -18.44 -4.13
C GLU A 135 5.33 -18.20 -5.09
N ASN A 136 4.11 -18.13 -4.52
CA ASN A 136 2.91 -17.78 -5.27
C ASN A 136 2.51 -16.34 -4.96
N ASP A 137 2.73 -15.45 -5.90
CA ASP A 137 2.39 -14.04 -5.78
C ASP A 137 1.04 -13.74 -6.48
N PHE A 138 0.00 -13.53 -5.70
CA PHE A 138 -1.33 -13.15 -6.18
C PHE A 138 -1.53 -11.64 -6.25
N ARG A 139 -0.52 -10.86 -5.87
CA ARG A 139 -0.61 -9.40 -5.89
C ARG A 139 -0.62 -8.85 -7.30
N PRO A 140 -1.13 -7.64 -7.50
CA PRO A 140 -1.18 -7.01 -8.82
C PRO A 140 0.19 -6.93 -9.50
N PHE A 141 1.24 -6.60 -8.74
CA PHE A 141 2.61 -6.46 -9.23
C PHE A 141 3.38 -7.80 -9.27
N ARG A 142 2.77 -8.85 -9.81
CA ARG A 142 3.45 -10.15 -9.98
C ARG A 142 4.36 -10.16 -11.22
N GLU A 143 5.26 -11.12 -11.27
CA GLU A 143 6.13 -11.34 -12.43
C GLU A 143 5.32 -11.56 -13.71
N GLY A 144 5.77 -11.00 -14.83
CA GLY A 144 5.09 -11.03 -16.12
C GLY A 144 4.01 -9.97 -16.33
N VAL A 145 3.71 -9.13 -15.32
CA VAL A 145 2.75 -8.03 -15.46
C VAL A 145 3.45 -6.79 -15.99
N ASN A 146 2.90 -6.19 -17.04
CA ASN A 146 3.32 -4.89 -17.52
C ASN A 146 2.55 -3.79 -16.77
N ILE A 147 3.25 -3.02 -15.93
CA ILE A 147 2.68 -1.98 -15.08
C ILE A 147 2.01 -0.90 -15.93
N ARG A 148 2.68 -0.44 -17.01
CA ARG A 148 2.16 0.63 -17.87
C ARG A 148 0.90 0.20 -18.59
N GLU A 149 0.93 -0.92 -19.28
CA GLU A 149 -0.22 -1.42 -20.06
C GLU A 149 -1.42 -1.72 -19.15
N THR A 150 -1.16 -2.30 -17.98
CA THR A 150 -2.23 -2.58 -17.00
C THR A 150 -2.81 -1.30 -16.43
N LYS A 151 -1.97 -0.32 -16.06
CA LYS A 151 -2.42 0.98 -15.57
C LYS A 151 -3.29 1.69 -16.62
N ASP A 152 -2.81 1.75 -17.86
CA ASP A 152 -3.53 2.39 -18.95
C ASP A 152 -4.91 1.72 -19.18
N ALA A 153 -4.94 0.39 -19.20
CA ALA A 153 -6.19 -0.38 -19.36
C ALA A 153 -7.17 -0.17 -18.18
N GLU A 154 -6.67 -0.16 -16.93
CA GLU A 154 -7.49 0.07 -15.75
C GLU A 154 -8.05 1.50 -15.72
N VAL A 155 -7.22 2.50 -16.04
CA VAL A 155 -7.64 3.91 -16.08
C VAL A 155 -8.65 4.14 -17.23
N GLU A 156 -8.39 3.59 -18.41
CA GLU A 156 -9.33 3.68 -19.54
C GLU A 156 -10.68 3.03 -19.20
N ALA A 157 -10.66 1.85 -18.58
CA ALA A 157 -11.87 1.18 -18.13
C ALA A 157 -12.67 2.02 -17.14
N LEU A 158 -12.01 2.77 -16.25
CA LEU A 158 -12.64 3.64 -15.26
C LEU A 158 -13.28 4.88 -15.91
N ILE A 159 -12.59 5.49 -16.87
CA ILE A 159 -13.09 6.66 -17.61
C ILE A 159 -14.33 6.31 -18.42
N ASN A 160 -14.38 5.10 -18.97
CA ASN A 160 -15.46 4.63 -19.81
C ASN A 160 -16.68 4.08 -19.04
N VAL A 161 -16.65 4.06 -17.69
CA VAL A 161 -17.77 3.63 -16.85
C VAL A 161 -18.99 4.53 -17.06
N ARG A 162 -20.12 3.94 -17.45
CA ARG A 162 -21.37 4.66 -17.64
C ARG A 162 -22.19 4.67 -16.36
N THR A 163 -22.87 5.79 -16.12
CA THR A 163 -23.90 5.86 -15.10
C THR A 163 -25.20 5.28 -15.66
N LEU A 164 -25.64 4.17 -15.08
CA LEU A 164 -26.85 3.45 -15.50
C LEU A 164 -28.11 4.11 -14.93
N GLY A 165 -28.04 4.54 -13.67
CA GLY A 165 -29.17 5.10 -12.95
C GLY A 165 -28.76 5.84 -11.69
N VAL A 166 -29.76 6.22 -10.95
CA VAL A 166 -29.59 6.80 -9.59
C VAL A 166 -30.61 6.17 -8.66
N GLU A 167 -30.17 5.91 -7.45
CA GLU A 167 -31.01 5.59 -6.32
C GLU A 167 -31.10 6.84 -5.43
N LEU A 168 -32.31 7.28 -5.19
CA LEU A 168 -32.64 8.49 -4.45
C LEU A 168 -33.29 8.07 -3.13
N THR A 169 -32.64 8.36 -1.99
CA THR A 169 -33.18 8.05 -0.67
C THR A 169 -33.55 9.34 0.05
N ASN A 170 -34.80 9.46 0.53
CA ASN A 170 -35.24 10.65 1.24
C ASN A 170 -34.60 10.71 2.62
N ARG A 171 -33.97 11.85 2.98
CA ARG A 171 -33.31 12.05 4.29
C ARG A 171 -34.28 12.07 5.47
N ALA A 172 -35.54 12.42 5.26
CA ALA A 172 -36.57 12.47 6.30
C ALA A 172 -37.29 11.11 6.47
N ASP A 173 -37.32 10.27 5.42
CA ASP A 173 -37.94 8.94 5.44
C ASP A 173 -37.10 7.98 4.60
N GLU A 174 -36.23 7.23 5.26
CA GLU A 174 -35.31 6.27 4.61
C GLU A 174 -36.01 5.14 3.87
N ASN A 175 -37.30 4.90 4.13
CA ASN A 175 -38.08 3.91 3.39
C ASN A 175 -38.55 4.44 2.04
N GLN A 176 -38.49 5.76 1.83
CA GLN A 176 -38.81 6.38 0.57
C GLN A 176 -37.61 6.36 -0.37
N ILE A 177 -37.49 5.27 -1.15
CA ILE A 177 -36.42 5.06 -2.14
C ILE A 177 -37.04 5.16 -3.52
N VAL A 178 -36.41 5.91 -4.41
CA VAL A 178 -36.81 6.07 -5.80
C VAL A 178 -35.63 5.72 -6.69
N GLU A 179 -35.76 4.71 -7.54
CA GLU A 179 -34.76 4.36 -8.55
C GLU A 179 -35.19 4.96 -9.90
N LEU A 180 -34.25 5.66 -10.53
CA LEU A 180 -34.45 6.26 -11.86
C LEU A 180 -33.30 5.89 -12.79
N GLY A 181 -33.60 5.61 -14.06
CA GLY A 181 -32.57 5.57 -15.08
C GLY A 181 -31.88 6.94 -15.19
N TYR A 182 -30.57 6.96 -15.45
CA TYR A 182 -29.81 8.22 -15.45
C TYR A 182 -30.39 9.28 -16.40
N ALA A 183 -30.85 8.88 -17.59
CA ALA A 183 -31.48 9.78 -18.58
C ALA A 183 -32.80 10.40 -18.06
N ASP A 184 -33.55 9.66 -17.24
CA ASP A 184 -34.83 10.16 -16.68
C ASP A 184 -34.55 11.02 -15.45
N TYR A 185 -33.58 10.66 -14.63
CA TYR A 185 -33.11 11.50 -13.53
C TYR A 185 -32.69 12.90 -14.02
N LEU A 186 -31.95 13.00 -15.14
CA LEU A 186 -31.52 14.29 -15.69
C LEU A 186 -32.70 15.20 -16.11
N LYS A 187 -33.91 14.64 -16.36
CA LYS A 187 -35.10 15.43 -16.66
C LYS A 187 -35.76 16.00 -15.39
N VAL A 188 -35.60 15.31 -14.26
CA VAL A 188 -36.34 15.60 -13.02
C VAL A 188 -35.44 15.92 -11.81
N TYR A 189 -34.13 16.01 -11.98
CA TYR A 189 -33.18 16.17 -10.87
C TYR A 189 -33.47 17.34 -9.92
N LYS A 190 -34.12 18.42 -10.43
CA LYS A 190 -34.55 19.57 -9.61
C LYS A 190 -35.60 19.22 -8.55
N GLN A 191 -36.31 18.10 -8.73
CA GLN A 191 -37.32 17.61 -7.78
C GLN A 191 -36.68 16.87 -6.59
N TYR A 192 -35.39 16.54 -6.69
CA TYR A 192 -34.63 15.78 -5.70
C TYR A 192 -33.41 16.55 -5.23
N PRO A 193 -33.59 17.67 -4.47
CA PRO A 193 -32.46 18.46 -4.01
C PRO A 193 -31.62 17.67 -2.99
N GLU A 194 -30.31 17.80 -3.04
CA GLU A 194 -29.35 17.08 -2.16
C GLU A 194 -29.55 17.35 -0.67
N LYS A 195 -30.23 18.47 -0.33
CA LYS A 195 -30.59 18.78 1.07
C LYS A 195 -31.66 17.83 1.63
N GLU A 196 -32.53 17.30 0.79
CA GLU A 196 -33.64 16.44 1.13
C GLU A 196 -33.42 14.99 0.72
N TRP A 197 -32.59 14.77 -0.27
CA TRP A 197 -32.32 13.45 -0.86
C TRP A 197 -30.85 13.10 -0.83
N VAL A 198 -30.55 11.82 -0.59
CA VAL A 198 -29.25 11.21 -0.83
C VAL A 198 -29.28 10.63 -2.24
N ILE A 199 -28.30 10.98 -3.04
CA ILE A 199 -28.21 10.58 -4.45
C ILE A 199 -27.07 9.58 -4.60
N ASN A 200 -27.40 8.32 -4.84
CA ASN A 200 -26.44 7.26 -5.14
C ASN A 200 -26.45 6.99 -6.65
N TYR A 201 -25.31 7.21 -7.31
CA TYR A 201 -25.16 6.91 -8.74
C TYR A 201 -24.87 5.43 -8.93
N ILE A 202 -25.77 4.74 -9.64
CA ILE A 202 -25.60 3.35 -10.07
C ILE A 202 -24.74 3.36 -11.33
N LYS A 203 -23.51 2.90 -11.19
CA LYS A 203 -22.54 2.83 -12.29
C LYS A 203 -22.41 1.41 -12.81
N GLU A 204 -22.07 1.30 -14.09
CA GLU A 204 -21.64 0.04 -14.67
C GLU A 204 -20.34 -0.44 -14.02
N GLU A 205 -20.14 -1.74 -13.89
CA GLU A 205 -18.85 -2.27 -13.45
C GLU A 205 -17.80 -1.99 -14.53
N PRO A 206 -16.59 -1.52 -14.16
CA PRO A 206 -15.52 -1.32 -15.12
C PRO A 206 -15.22 -2.61 -15.89
N ALA A 207 -14.97 -2.50 -17.20
CA ALA A 207 -14.64 -3.64 -18.03
C ALA A 207 -13.37 -4.38 -17.60
N VAL A 208 -12.47 -3.68 -16.91
CA VAL A 208 -11.24 -4.21 -16.29
C VAL A 208 -11.32 -3.94 -14.78
N ALA A 209 -11.11 -4.98 -13.98
CA ALA A 209 -11.10 -4.84 -12.53
C ALA A 209 -9.96 -3.92 -12.08
N GLN A 210 -10.27 -2.99 -11.19
CA GLN A 210 -9.30 -2.06 -10.64
C GLN A 210 -8.37 -2.74 -9.65
N THR A 211 -7.08 -2.49 -9.77
CA THR A 211 -6.04 -2.96 -8.86
C THR A 211 -5.21 -1.79 -8.34
N LYS A 212 -4.23 -2.08 -7.48
CA LYS A 212 -3.27 -1.06 -7.04
C LYS A 212 -2.32 -0.58 -8.15
N ILE A 213 -2.37 -1.17 -9.35
CA ILE A 213 -1.58 -0.71 -10.49
C ILE A 213 -2.13 0.61 -11.04
N SER A 214 -3.44 0.83 -11.01
CA SER A 214 -4.03 2.12 -11.41
C SER A 214 -3.53 3.30 -10.54
N GLU A 215 -3.19 3.02 -9.27
CA GLU A 215 -2.65 4.00 -8.31
C GLU A 215 -1.10 4.09 -8.36
N PHE A 216 -0.45 3.36 -9.27
CA PHE A 216 1.01 3.34 -9.35
C PHE A 216 1.52 4.72 -9.80
N GLU A 217 2.06 5.46 -8.85
CA GLU A 217 2.62 6.79 -9.05
C GLU A 217 3.89 6.94 -8.24
N ILE A 218 4.95 7.41 -8.90
CA ILE A 218 6.26 7.63 -8.31
C ILE A 218 6.67 9.07 -8.59
N SER A 219 7.03 9.79 -7.53
CA SER A 219 7.48 11.18 -7.63
C SER A 219 8.96 11.31 -7.31
N SER A 220 9.61 12.30 -7.92
CA SER A 220 10.93 12.75 -7.51
C SER A 220 10.88 13.36 -6.11
N LEU A 221 12.03 13.59 -5.46
CA LEU A 221 12.09 14.36 -4.21
C LEU A 221 11.61 15.80 -4.38
N GLN A 222 11.64 16.33 -5.58
CA GLN A 222 11.15 17.68 -5.92
C GLN A 222 9.62 17.71 -6.17
N GLY A 223 8.96 16.54 -6.20
CA GLY A 223 7.52 16.40 -6.42
C GLY A 223 7.12 16.21 -7.88
N ASP A 224 8.07 16.08 -8.80
CA ASP A 224 7.77 15.78 -10.21
C ASP A 224 7.36 14.32 -10.39
N ASP A 225 6.34 14.05 -11.21
CA ASP A 225 5.96 12.69 -11.58
C ASP A 225 7.01 12.06 -12.52
N VAL A 226 7.69 11.03 -12.04
CA VAL A 226 8.70 10.26 -12.78
C VAL A 226 8.21 8.86 -13.16
N THR A 227 6.93 8.58 -12.95
CA THR A 227 6.32 7.25 -13.18
C THR A 227 6.60 6.75 -14.58
N GLN A 228 6.31 7.57 -15.59
CA GLN A 228 6.49 7.18 -17.00
C GLN A 228 7.96 6.96 -17.37
N GLU A 229 8.87 7.74 -16.82
CA GLU A 229 10.30 7.56 -17.06
C GLU A 229 10.79 6.20 -16.57
N LEU A 230 10.31 5.77 -15.40
CA LEU A 230 10.72 4.51 -14.78
C LEU A 230 10.13 3.28 -15.47
N VAL A 231 8.89 3.35 -15.97
CA VAL A 231 8.22 2.20 -16.59
C VAL A 231 8.32 2.15 -18.11
N SER A 232 8.83 3.20 -18.78
CA SER A 232 8.94 3.24 -20.24
C SER A 232 10.34 2.96 -20.78
N ASP A 233 11.31 2.61 -19.92
CA ASP A 233 12.65 2.29 -20.38
C ASP A 233 12.62 0.98 -21.19
N PRO A 234 13.01 1.01 -22.49
CA PRO A 234 13.02 -0.19 -23.32
C PRO A 234 14.11 -1.19 -22.90
N ASN A 235 15.11 -0.73 -22.15
CA ASN A 235 16.16 -1.56 -21.61
C ASN A 235 15.75 -2.13 -20.24
N TYR A 236 16.56 -3.07 -19.76
CA TYR A 236 16.42 -3.53 -18.39
C TYR A 236 16.81 -2.43 -17.40
N SER A 237 16.01 -2.32 -16.33
CA SER A 237 16.28 -1.41 -15.24
C SER A 237 16.00 -2.06 -13.89
N PHE A 238 16.71 -1.64 -12.86
CA PHE A 238 16.55 -2.14 -11.51
C PHE A 238 15.84 -1.10 -10.63
N MET A 239 14.72 -1.48 -10.04
CA MET A 239 14.00 -0.67 -9.07
C MET A 239 14.14 -1.29 -7.67
N ILE A 240 14.76 -0.54 -6.76
CA ILE A 240 14.91 -0.92 -5.37
C ILE A 240 13.73 -0.33 -4.59
N VAL A 241 12.98 -1.17 -3.89
CA VAL A 241 11.77 -0.77 -3.18
C VAL A 241 11.98 -0.87 -1.68
N SER A 242 11.88 0.26 -0.97
CA SER A 242 11.89 0.28 0.50
C SER A 242 10.65 1.00 1.03
N TYR A 243 9.65 0.22 1.44
CA TYR A 243 8.39 0.74 1.96
C TYR A 243 8.51 1.35 3.37
N LYS A 244 9.65 1.18 4.02
CA LYS A 244 9.95 1.78 5.32
C LYS A 244 11.47 1.91 5.49
N LEU A 245 11.94 3.13 5.67
CA LEU A 245 13.28 3.38 6.19
C LEU A 245 13.18 3.36 7.72
N LYS A 246 14.03 2.57 8.37
CA LYS A 246 14.05 2.41 9.81
C LYS A 246 15.14 3.32 10.39
N TYR A 247 14.76 4.18 11.31
CA TYR A 247 15.69 5.12 11.94
C TYR A 247 15.14 5.60 13.29
N ASP A 248 16.04 6.03 14.14
CA ASP A 248 15.76 6.82 15.32
C ASP A 248 16.11 8.29 15.06
N VAL A 249 15.37 9.22 15.65
CA VAL A 249 15.59 10.65 15.48
C VAL A 249 16.09 11.26 16.77
N SER A 250 17.22 11.93 16.71
CA SER A 250 17.71 12.80 17.76
C SER A 250 17.79 14.25 17.26
N GLN A 251 17.74 15.22 18.17
CA GLN A 251 17.90 16.63 17.82
C GLN A 251 19.25 17.12 18.32
N THR A 252 19.97 17.82 17.43
CA THR A 252 21.19 18.53 17.77
C THR A 252 21.06 19.98 17.35
N THR A 253 21.84 20.87 18.00
CA THR A 253 21.90 22.28 17.63
C THR A 253 23.10 22.51 16.73
N LYS A 254 22.86 23.03 15.53
CA LYS A 254 23.92 23.42 14.59
C LYS A 254 23.96 24.92 14.43
N THR A 255 25.14 25.50 14.57
CA THR A 255 25.33 26.92 14.28
C THR A 255 25.40 27.13 12.77
N VAL A 256 24.47 27.90 12.24
CA VAL A 256 24.44 28.30 10.83
C VAL A 256 24.83 29.75 10.74
N THR A 257 25.70 30.08 9.78
CA THR A 257 26.11 31.44 9.50
C THR A 257 25.35 31.96 8.30
N ASP A 258 24.42 32.86 8.52
CA ASP A 258 23.65 33.52 7.48
C ASP A 258 24.37 34.78 7.00
N THR A 259 24.44 34.99 5.69
CA THR A 259 24.98 36.23 5.12
C THR A 259 23.91 37.29 5.08
N LEU A 260 24.13 38.39 5.76
CA LEU A 260 23.26 39.56 5.71
C LEU A 260 23.49 40.32 4.42
N TYR A 261 22.42 40.69 3.74
CA TYR A 261 22.47 41.50 2.52
C TYR A 261 21.81 42.85 2.74
N THR A 262 22.47 43.93 2.35
CA THR A 262 21.83 45.19 2.10
C THR A 262 21.25 45.19 0.69
N VAL A 263 20.02 45.65 0.58
CA VAL A 263 19.31 45.75 -0.70
C VAL A 263 19.31 47.26 -1.05
N ASP A 264 20.01 47.62 -2.10
CA ASP A 264 20.02 48.98 -2.65
C ASP A 264 19.34 48.98 -4.01
N THR A 265 18.69 50.11 -4.32
CA THR A 265 18.04 50.33 -5.60
C THR A 265 18.88 51.27 -6.42
N VAL A 266 19.45 50.76 -7.50
CA VAL A 266 20.23 51.56 -8.42
C VAL A 266 19.39 51.85 -9.67
N VAL A 267 19.26 53.14 -10.00
CA VAL A 267 18.61 53.57 -11.24
C VAL A 267 19.66 53.66 -12.32
N ILE A 268 19.59 52.84 -13.32
CA ILE A 268 20.48 52.88 -14.48
C ILE A 268 19.75 53.60 -15.60
N TYR A 269 20.34 54.72 -16.04
CA TYR A 269 19.82 55.47 -17.17
C TYR A 269 20.45 54.98 -18.48
N ASP A 270 19.61 54.50 -19.41
CA ASP A 270 20.04 54.18 -20.78
C ASP A 270 19.98 55.44 -21.65
N PRO A 271 21.13 56.01 -22.04
CA PRO A 271 21.18 57.22 -22.83
C PRO A 271 20.69 57.04 -24.28
N VAL A 272 20.66 55.82 -24.79
CA VAL A 272 20.21 55.51 -26.16
C VAL A 272 18.70 55.33 -26.22
N ALA A 273 18.15 54.52 -25.31
CA ALA A 273 16.71 54.28 -25.20
C ALA A 273 15.97 55.42 -24.45
N ARG A 274 16.69 56.32 -23.74
CA ARG A 274 16.16 57.36 -22.85
C ARG A 274 15.17 56.82 -21.80
N THR A 275 15.44 55.60 -21.30
CA THR A 275 14.64 54.93 -20.27
C THR A 275 15.46 54.79 -19.00
N GLU A 276 14.77 54.82 -17.85
CA GLU A 276 15.34 54.50 -16.54
C GLU A 276 14.95 53.05 -16.19
N GLU A 277 15.95 52.21 -15.91
CA GLU A 277 15.75 50.87 -15.42
C GLU A 277 16.16 50.82 -13.94
N VAL A 278 15.26 50.33 -13.11
CA VAL A 278 15.49 50.15 -11.67
C VAL A 278 16.05 48.78 -11.42
N GLN A 279 17.31 48.68 -11.04
CA GLN A 279 17.93 47.41 -10.66
C GLN A 279 18.09 47.31 -9.14
N ILE A 280 17.69 46.16 -8.60
CA ILE A 280 17.88 45.81 -7.19
C ILE A 280 19.26 45.15 -7.05
N VAL A 281 20.18 45.84 -6.39
CA VAL A 281 21.52 45.34 -6.12
C VAL A 281 21.59 44.82 -4.68
N ARG A 282 22.03 43.59 -4.51
CA ARG A 282 22.26 42.99 -3.19
C ARG A 282 23.76 42.95 -2.90
N ALA A 283 24.19 43.60 -1.84
CA ALA A 283 25.58 43.59 -1.38
C ALA A 283 25.63 42.88 -0.01
N ALA A 284 26.57 41.95 0.16
CA ALA A 284 26.79 41.31 1.46
C ALA A 284 27.29 42.37 2.48
N ASN A 285 26.60 42.46 3.63
CA ASN A 285 26.85 43.46 4.67
C ASN A 285 27.19 42.87 6.03
N GLY A 286 27.61 41.61 6.07
CA GLY A 286 27.99 40.94 7.31
C GLY A 286 27.49 39.49 7.37
N THR A 287 27.76 38.89 8.49
CA THR A 287 27.25 37.51 8.79
C THR A 287 26.65 37.50 10.18
N GLU A 288 25.56 36.79 10.33
CA GLU A 288 24.91 36.50 11.61
C GLU A 288 24.95 35.00 11.89
N GLN A 289 25.32 34.66 13.10
CA GLN A 289 25.28 33.25 13.53
C GLN A 289 23.97 32.99 14.28
N ARG A 290 23.25 32.00 13.86
CA ARG A 290 22.07 31.51 14.58
C ARG A 290 22.17 30.02 14.85
N GLU A 291 21.65 29.61 15.98
CA GLU A 291 21.51 28.20 16.31
C GLU A 291 20.22 27.66 15.71
N VAL A 292 20.34 26.58 14.94
CA VAL A 292 19.20 25.91 14.33
C VAL A 292 19.16 24.48 14.86
N ALA A 293 18.01 24.07 15.40
CA ALA A 293 17.78 22.68 15.73
C ALA A 293 17.72 21.86 14.46
N THR A 294 18.55 20.85 14.37
CA THR A 294 18.64 19.94 13.21
C THR A 294 18.39 18.52 13.68
N ASN A 295 17.56 17.79 12.97
CA ASN A 295 17.38 16.36 13.21
C ASN A 295 18.60 15.60 12.73
N VAL A 296 19.03 14.64 13.53
CA VAL A 296 20.06 13.64 13.20
C VAL A 296 19.35 12.29 13.18
N TYR A 297 19.54 11.57 12.10
CA TYR A 297 18.93 10.27 11.87
C TYR A 297 19.97 9.18 12.12
N ASP A 298 19.61 8.23 12.97
CA ASP A 298 20.41 7.03 13.29
C ASP A 298 19.70 5.84 12.64
N PHE A 299 20.24 5.34 11.53
CA PHE A 299 19.58 4.34 10.70
C PHE A 299 19.87 2.92 11.20
N ASP A 300 18.89 2.03 11.01
CA ASP A 300 18.99 0.61 11.37
C ASP A 300 20.18 -0.04 10.64
N GLU A 301 21.13 -0.55 11.40
CA GLU A 301 22.37 -1.12 10.89
C GLU A 301 22.14 -2.28 9.92
N ASP A 302 21.15 -3.15 10.17
CA ASP A 302 20.81 -4.26 9.30
C ASP A 302 20.28 -3.77 7.93
N GLN A 303 19.52 -2.67 7.93
CA GLN A 303 19.01 -2.08 6.71
C GLN A 303 20.11 -1.38 5.93
N VAL A 304 21.00 -0.66 6.59
CA VAL A 304 22.17 -0.02 5.95
C VAL A 304 23.09 -1.10 5.37
N ALA A 305 23.38 -2.16 6.11
CA ALA A 305 24.19 -3.29 5.63
C ALA A 305 23.54 -3.98 4.43
N ALA A 306 22.21 -4.13 4.38
CA ALA A 306 21.53 -4.69 3.23
C ALA A 306 21.79 -3.91 1.92
N TYR A 307 21.89 -2.58 2.02
CA TYR A 307 22.27 -1.74 0.87
C TYR A 307 23.76 -1.85 0.55
N LEU A 308 24.63 -1.65 1.55
CA LEU A 308 26.08 -1.62 1.36
C LEU A 308 26.65 -2.95 0.86
N ASP A 309 26.23 -4.06 1.48
CA ASP A 309 26.86 -5.36 1.27
C ASP A 309 26.17 -6.20 0.19
N VAL A 310 24.89 -5.94 -0.10
CA VAL A 310 24.10 -6.78 -1.00
C VAL A 310 23.65 -6.01 -2.25
N VAL A 311 22.92 -4.91 -2.07
CA VAL A 311 22.25 -4.21 -3.17
C VAL A 311 23.27 -3.45 -4.03
N ASN A 312 24.06 -2.56 -3.41
CA ASN A 312 24.97 -1.67 -4.12
C ASN A 312 26.07 -2.41 -4.92
N PRO A 313 26.70 -3.49 -4.40
CA PRO A 313 27.69 -4.21 -5.17
C PRO A 313 27.14 -4.85 -6.45
N MET A 314 25.91 -5.34 -6.41
CA MET A 314 25.21 -5.90 -7.56
C MET A 314 24.86 -4.80 -8.58
N LEU A 315 24.29 -3.68 -8.10
CA LEU A 315 23.88 -2.56 -8.95
C LEU A 315 25.10 -1.87 -9.61
N ALA A 316 26.20 -1.74 -8.90
CA ALA A 316 27.44 -1.17 -9.46
C ALA A 316 27.99 -1.98 -10.66
N GLN A 317 27.72 -3.29 -10.71
CA GLN A 317 28.05 -4.11 -11.88
C GLN A 317 27.02 -3.91 -13.00
N ALA A 318 25.73 -3.82 -12.66
CA ALA A 318 24.67 -3.55 -13.63
C ALA A 318 24.86 -2.18 -14.31
N GLU A 319 25.21 -1.15 -13.56
CA GLU A 319 25.48 0.19 -14.08
C GLU A 319 26.71 0.23 -15.03
N LYS A 320 27.75 -0.56 -14.75
CA LYS A 320 28.90 -0.70 -15.67
C LYS A 320 28.49 -1.30 -17.01
N ASP A 321 27.49 -2.16 -17.03
CA ASP A 321 26.93 -2.73 -18.25
C ASP A 321 25.88 -1.82 -18.91
N GLY A 322 25.62 -0.64 -18.31
CA GLY A 322 24.74 0.39 -18.87
C GLY A 322 23.27 0.27 -18.45
N TYR A 323 22.94 -0.58 -17.47
CA TYR A 323 21.59 -0.68 -16.95
C TYR A 323 21.34 0.37 -15.87
N LYS A 324 20.15 0.97 -15.89
CA LYS A 324 19.76 1.98 -14.90
C LYS A 324 19.30 1.34 -13.61
N ALA A 325 19.56 2.04 -12.51
CA ALA A 325 19.06 1.69 -11.20
C ALA A 325 18.39 2.92 -10.54
N SER A 326 17.35 2.69 -9.76
CA SER A 326 16.69 3.72 -8.95
C SER A 326 16.11 3.10 -7.68
N ALA A 327 16.06 3.86 -6.60
CA ALA A 327 15.35 3.46 -5.38
C ALA A 327 14.02 4.19 -5.28
N VAL A 328 12.99 3.49 -4.83
CA VAL A 328 11.69 4.08 -4.51
C VAL A 328 11.39 3.79 -3.04
N VAL A 329 11.25 4.85 -2.27
CA VAL A 329 11.08 4.77 -0.82
C VAL A 329 9.81 5.49 -0.37
N LYS A 330 9.35 5.19 0.85
CA LYS A 330 8.30 6.00 1.47
C LYS A 330 8.85 7.39 1.76
N TYR A 331 8.06 8.42 1.43
CA TYR A 331 8.42 9.80 1.78
C TYR A 331 8.23 10.04 3.28
N ASP A 332 9.26 10.56 3.93
CA ASP A 332 9.19 11.10 5.29
C ASP A 332 9.75 12.53 5.32
N SER A 333 10.97 12.76 4.81
CA SER A 333 11.55 14.09 4.53
C SER A 333 12.73 13.97 3.56
N ASP A 334 12.96 15.01 2.78
CA ASP A 334 14.10 15.05 1.82
C ASP A 334 15.44 14.92 2.54
N VAL A 335 15.58 15.56 3.70
CA VAL A 335 16.81 15.50 4.51
C VAL A 335 17.09 14.07 4.93
N MET A 336 16.10 13.39 5.49
CA MET A 336 16.25 12.01 5.95
C MET A 336 16.58 11.05 4.79
N ILE A 337 15.90 11.19 3.64
CA ILE A 337 16.16 10.34 2.46
C ILE A 337 17.56 10.58 1.93
N ASN A 338 18.02 11.83 1.87
CA ASN A 338 19.39 12.15 1.44
C ASN A 338 20.44 11.65 2.44
N ASP A 339 20.19 11.78 3.75
CA ASP A 339 21.10 11.24 4.79
C ASP A 339 21.19 9.72 4.67
N PHE A 340 20.06 9.02 4.49
CA PHE A 340 20.04 7.58 4.24
C PHE A 340 20.82 7.20 2.97
N ARG A 341 20.64 7.94 1.88
CA ARG A 341 21.37 7.75 0.63
C ARG A 341 22.89 7.90 0.82
N HIS A 342 23.32 8.87 1.61
CA HIS A 342 24.73 9.09 1.94
C HIS A 342 25.27 7.97 2.83
N GLU A 343 24.54 7.58 3.89
CA GLU A 343 24.93 6.52 4.80
C GLU A 343 25.08 5.18 4.06
N THR A 344 24.16 4.88 3.16
CA THR A 344 24.21 3.66 2.33
C THR A 344 25.12 3.78 1.14
N GLN A 345 25.77 4.93 0.87
CA GLN A 345 26.63 5.18 -0.28
C GLN A 345 25.96 4.83 -1.64
N SER A 346 24.64 5.04 -1.73
CA SER A 346 23.86 4.72 -2.92
C SER A 346 24.05 5.78 -4.02
N ALA A 347 24.62 5.40 -5.16
CA ALA A 347 24.95 6.32 -6.26
C ALA A 347 23.72 6.68 -7.12
N TYR A 348 22.71 5.81 -7.17
CA TYR A 348 21.50 5.95 -7.98
C TYR A 348 20.48 6.92 -7.34
N PRO A 349 19.52 7.45 -8.14
CA PRO A 349 18.50 8.38 -7.64
C PRO A 349 17.49 7.68 -6.71
N PHE A 350 16.99 8.47 -5.75
CA PHE A 350 15.91 8.09 -4.87
C PHE A 350 14.63 8.85 -5.28
N HIS A 351 13.54 8.11 -5.35
CA HIS A 351 12.19 8.58 -5.62
C HIS A 351 11.27 8.19 -4.47
N VAL A 352 10.06 8.72 -4.47
CA VAL A 352 9.10 8.48 -3.41
C VAL A 352 7.77 7.96 -3.95
N ALA A 353 7.12 7.11 -3.15
CA ALA A 353 5.78 6.63 -3.41
C ALA A 353 5.05 6.31 -2.10
N ASP A 354 3.75 6.02 -2.21
CA ASP A 354 2.93 5.61 -1.09
C ASP A 354 3.40 4.27 -0.48
N ASP A 355 3.40 4.16 0.84
CA ASP A 355 3.92 3.00 1.55
C ASP A 355 3.09 1.74 1.35
N ILE A 356 1.78 1.86 1.14
CA ILE A 356 0.87 0.74 0.84
C ILE A 356 1.15 0.22 -0.56
N LEU A 357 1.33 1.13 -1.51
CA LEU A 357 1.74 0.80 -2.87
C LEU A 357 3.07 0.02 -2.87
N LEU A 358 4.10 0.55 -2.20
CA LEU A 358 5.42 -0.08 -2.12
C LEU A 358 5.35 -1.50 -1.52
N LYS A 359 4.57 -1.71 -0.44
CA LYS A 359 4.33 -3.03 0.16
C LYS A 359 3.62 -3.98 -0.79
N THR A 360 2.80 -3.44 -1.71
CA THR A 360 2.10 -4.25 -2.71
C THR A 360 3.03 -4.70 -3.83
N ILE A 361 4.02 -3.91 -4.18
CA ILE A 361 5.02 -4.26 -5.20
C ILE A 361 5.87 -5.45 -4.73
N VAL A 362 6.50 -5.32 -3.56
CA VAL A 362 7.37 -6.38 -3.03
C VAL A 362 7.35 -6.40 -1.50
N ARG A 363 7.27 -7.59 -0.89
CA ARG A 363 7.31 -7.76 0.57
C ARG A 363 8.73 -8.05 1.07
N SER A 364 9.67 -7.26 0.62
CA SER A 364 11.05 -7.22 1.11
C SER A 364 11.44 -5.76 1.33
N ASN A 365 12.28 -5.50 2.30
CA ASN A 365 12.69 -4.14 2.64
C ASN A 365 14.20 -4.10 2.96
N PRO A 366 15.06 -3.80 1.95
CA PRO A 366 14.70 -3.52 0.56
C PRO A 366 14.25 -4.75 -0.23
N GLY A 367 13.44 -4.52 -1.27
CA GLY A 367 13.15 -5.48 -2.32
C GLY A 367 13.72 -5.03 -3.64
N ILE A 368 14.07 -5.94 -4.53
CA ILE A 368 14.65 -5.62 -5.84
C ILE A 368 13.69 -6.09 -6.92
N VAL A 369 13.40 -5.23 -7.89
CA VAL A 369 12.53 -5.50 -9.02
C VAL A 369 13.30 -5.24 -10.30
N LEU A 370 13.35 -6.22 -11.19
CA LEU A 370 13.89 -6.08 -12.54
C LEU A 370 12.73 -5.77 -13.49
N LEU A 371 12.84 -4.65 -14.17
CA LEU A 371 11.86 -4.15 -15.13
C LEU A 371 12.45 -4.15 -16.55
N LYS A 372 11.59 -4.29 -17.56
CA LYS A 372 11.89 -4.03 -18.96
C LYS A 372 10.63 -3.50 -19.64
N ASN A 373 10.69 -2.29 -20.17
CA ASN A 373 9.54 -1.65 -20.83
C ASN A 373 8.24 -1.74 -20.01
N GLY A 374 8.33 -1.53 -18.70
CA GLY A 374 7.19 -1.59 -17.76
C GLY A 374 6.78 -2.99 -17.30
N GLU A 375 7.33 -4.05 -17.90
CA GLU A 375 7.08 -5.41 -17.47
C GLU A 375 7.96 -5.79 -16.28
N ILE A 376 7.36 -6.40 -15.26
CA ILE A 376 8.09 -6.98 -14.12
C ILE A 376 8.65 -8.33 -14.54
N ILE A 377 9.95 -8.36 -14.83
CA ILE A 377 10.63 -9.58 -15.27
C ILE A 377 10.90 -10.50 -14.09
N LYS A 378 11.38 -9.93 -12.96
CA LYS A 378 11.70 -10.71 -11.75
C LYS A 378 11.70 -9.82 -10.51
N LYS A 379 11.44 -10.45 -9.37
CA LYS A 379 11.53 -9.81 -8.06
C LYS A 379 12.36 -10.66 -7.11
N TRP A 380 13.08 -10.00 -6.19
CA TRP A 380 13.89 -10.69 -5.18
C TRP A 380 13.75 -10.05 -3.80
N HIS A 381 13.81 -10.89 -2.80
CA HIS A 381 14.16 -10.47 -1.45
C HIS A 381 15.66 -10.19 -1.39
N TYR A 382 16.09 -9.10 -0.74
CA TYR A 382 17.52 -8.76 -0.68
C TYR A 382 18.41 -9.92 -0.15
N LYS A 383 17.89 -10.74 0.79
CA LYS A 383 18.60 -11.92 1.32
C LYS A 383 18.78 -13.06 0.33
N LYS A 384 18.03 -13.02 -0.76
CA LYS A 384 18.05 -14.04 -1.84
C LYS A 384 18.39 -13.44 -3.19
N LEU A 385 18.95 -12.23 -3.18
CA LEU A 385 19.43 -11.58 -4.40
C LEU A 385 20.59 -12.40 -4.97
N PRO A 386 20.49 -12.92 -6.21
CA PRO A 386 21.59 -13.61 -6.86
C PRO A 386 22.74 -12.64 -7.18
N SER A 387 23.90 -13.19 -7.48
CA SER A 387 25.00 -12.40 -8.03
C SER A 387 24.60 -11.75 -9.36
N TYR A 388 25.23 -10.62 -9.70
CA TYR A 388 24.96 -9.95 -10.99
C TYR A 388 25.15 -10.89 -12.18
N GLU A 389 26.18 -11.72 -12.15
CA GLU A 389 26.47 -12.68 -13.22
C GLU A 389 25.34 -13.68 -13.42
N GLU A 390 24.76 -14.20 -12.35
CA GLU A 390 23.59 -15.09 -12.42
C GLU A 390 22.36 -14.37 -12.96
N ILE A 391 22.13 -13.10 -12.56
CA ILE A 391 21.04 -12.29 -13.08
C ILE A 391 21.22 -12.05 -14.58
N LYS A 392 22.44 -11.70 -14.99
CA LYS A 392 22.81 -11.46 -16.40
C LYS A 392 22.57 -12.69 -17.26
N GLU A 393 23.04 -13.85 -16.83
CA GLU A 393 22.88 -15.08 -17.56
C GLU A 393 21.40 -15.50 -17.71
N ARG A 394 20.59 -15.34 -16.66
CA ARG A 394 19.23 -15.84 -16.65
C ARG A 394 18.20 -14.88 -17.22
N TYR A 395 18.36 -13.59 -17.01
CA TYR A 395 17.30 -12.59 -17.24
C TYR A 395 17.67 -11.47 -18.22
N LEU A 396 18.94 -11.05 -18.32
CA LEU A 396 19.36 -9.93 -19.19
C LEU A 396 19.76 -10.41 -20.59
N LYS A 397 18.77 -10.89 -21.33
CA LYS A 397 18.99 -11.43 -22.71
C LYS A 397 18.45 -10.50 -23.78
#